data_ea3156c3f5aa8dd2bd8fd9cdea744222
#
_entry.id   ea3156c3f5aa8dd2bd8fd9cdea744222
#
_cell.length_a   1.000
_cell.length_b   1.000
_cell.length_c   1.000
_cell.angle_alpha   90.00
_cell.angle_beta   90.00
_cell.angle_gamma   90.00
#
_symmetry.space_group_name_H-M   'P 1'
#
loop_
_entity.id
_entity.type
_entity.pdbx_description
1 polymer ?
#
loop_
_entity_poly.entity_id
_entity_poly.type
_entity_poly.pdbx_seq_one_letter_code
_entity_poly.pdbx_strand_id
1 'polypeptide(L)'
;MKVVILAGGLGTRISEESHLKPKPMIEIGGRPILWHIMKYYSEFGFHDFVICLGYKQYVVKEFFADYFLHTSDVTFDLANNRMEVHNNYSEPWKVTLVDTGLNTMTGGRVKRIQPYIGNEPFMLTYGDGVSNVDLKALADFHKSHGKIATITTVNLGQSKGVLNIDDNDSVLSFREKDDNDGALINGGFMVLNPEVFEYLKDDTTVFEREPMERLAAEGQMKSFYHSGFWQCMDTQREMKKLEALWQSGNAPWKIWKDDRKDLKP
;
A
#
# COMPACT_ATOMS: atom_id res chain seq x y z
N MET A 1 -15.17 -7.34 -1.79
CA MET A 1 -14.51 -6.36 -0.87
C MET A 1 -13.65 -5.44 -1.72
N LYS A 2 -13.77 -4.12 -1.55
CA LYS A 2 -12.94 -3.13 -2.25
C LYS A 2 -11.61 -2.94 -1.54
N VAL A 3 -10.59 -2.51 -2.29
CA VAL A 3 -9.27 -2.18 -1.76
C VAL A 3 -9.04 -0.68 -1.90
N VAL A 4 -8.85 -0.01 -0.78
CA VAL A 4 -8.51 1.41 -0.71
C VAL A 4 -7.00 1.56 -0.61
N ILE A 5 -6.42 2.40 -1.48
CA ILE A 5 -4.97 2.66 -1.47
C ILE A 5 -4.72 4.16 -1.22
N LEU A 6 -4.02 4.48 -0.15
CA LEU A 6 -3.62 5.85 0.17
C LEU A 6 -2.38 6.24 -0.67
N ALA A 7 -2.59 7.05 -1.68
CA ALA A 7 -1.60 7.42 -2.69
C ALA A 7 -1.43 8.95 -2.88
N GLY A 8 -1.92 9.76 -1.92
CA GLY A 8 -1.99 11.22 -2.08
C GLY A 8 -0.91 12.03 -1.37
N GLY A 9 0.04 11.39 -0.68
CA GLY A 9 1.10 12.06 0.10
C GLY A 9 2.17 12.72 -0.76
N LEU A 10 2.90 13.71 -0.18
CA LEU A 10 3.94 14.49 -0.86
C LEU A 10 5.23 13.69 -1.14
N GLY A 11 5.50 12.59 -0.43
CA GLY A 11 6.68 11.74 -0.63
C GLY A 11 8.03 12.42 -0.31
N THR A 12 8.07 13.38 0.61
CA THR A 12 9.23 14.25 0.87
C THR A 12 10.51 13.52 1.29
N ARG A 13 10.40 12.30 1.85
CA ARG A 13 11.55 11.49 2.30
C ARG A 13 12.33 10.82 1.16
N ILE A 14 11.74 10.70 -0.02
CA ILE A 14 12.36 10.16 -1.23
C ILE A 14 12.44 11.27 -2.30
N SER A 15 12.94 12.44 -1.93
CA SER A 15 12.85 13.70 -2.68
C SER A 15 13.44 13.63 -4.08
N GLU A 16 14.49 12.86 -4.32
CA GLU A 16 15.16 12.77 -5.61
C GLU A 16 14.24 12.23 -6.72
N GLU A 17 13.35 11.28 -6.38
CA GLU A 17 12.38 10.70 -7.33
C GLU A 17 11.02 11.41 -7.27
N SER A 18 10.62 11.89 -6.07
CA SER A 18 9.28 12.49 -5.88
C SER A 18 9.11 13.85 -6.56
N HIS A 19 10.21 14.50 -7.00
CA HIS A 19 10.13 15.70 -7.84
C HIS A 19 9.54 15.41 -9.23
N LEU A 20 9.67 14.20 -9.73
CA LEU A 20 9.19 13.82 -11.06
C LEU A 20 7.85 13.08 -10.99
N LYS A 21 7.73 12.11 -10.08
CA LYS A 21 6.56 11.22 -9.94
C LYS A 21 6.07 11.20 -8.49
N PRO A 22 4.76 11.02 -8.21
CA PRO A 22 4.31 10.77 -6.84
C PRO A 22 4.85 9.41 -6.38
N LYS A 23 5.11 9.25 -5.09
CA LYS A 23 5.75 8.06 -4.50
C LYS A 23 5.16 6.72 -4.97
N PRO A 24 3.83 6.54 -5.07
CA PRO A 24 3.23 5.29 -5.58
C PRO A 24 3.58 4.98 -7.04
N MET A 25 4.07 5.96 -7.80
CA MET A 25 4.47 5.80 -9.20
C MET A 25 5.99 5.61 -9.39
N ILE A 26 6.75 5.50 -8.31
CA ILE A 26 8.17 5.11 -8.38
C ILE A 26 8.23 3.64 -8.76
N GLU A 27 9.11 3.32 -9.70
CA GLU A 27 9.15 2.00 -10.32
C GLU A 27 10.09 1.03 -9.59
N ILE A 28 9.66 -0.21 -9.55
CA ILE A 28 10.44 -1.39 -9.16
C ILE A 28 10.31 -2.38 -10.31
N GLY A 29 11.43 -2.79 -10.91
CA GLY A 29 11.42 -3.69 -12.06
C GLY A 29 10.65 -3.14 -13.27
N GLY A 30 10.68 -1.81 -13.48
CA GLY A 30 9.98 -1.14 -14.58
C GLY A 30 8.46 -1.01 -14.42
N ARG A 31 7.92 -1.26 -13.23
CA ARG A 31 6.49 -1.07 -12.90
C ARG A 31 6.33 -0.24 -11.62
N PRO A 32 5.35 0.69 -11.55
CA PRO A 32 5.10 1.46 -10.35
C PRO A 32 4.86 0.55 -9.12
N ILE A 33 5.33 0.95 -7.93
CA ILE A 33 5.05 0.17 -6.71
C ILE A 33 3.54 0.02 -6.47
N LEU A 34 2.74 0.99 -6.87
CA LEU A 34 1.27 0.91 -6.88
C LEU A 34 0.78 -0.30 -7.68
N TRP A 35 1.37 -0.55 -8.86
CA TRP A 35 1.04 -1.71 -9.69
C TRP A 35 1.35 -3.02 -8.96
N HIS A 36 2.51 -3.12 -8.28
CA HIS A 36 2.88 -4.31 -7.50
C HIS A 36 1.88 -4.58 -6.38
N ILE A 37 1.46 -3.54 -5.65
CA ILE A 37 0.45 -3.64 -4.61
C ILE A 37 -0.86 -4.17 -5.19
N MET A 38 -1.36 -3.55 -6.26
CA MET A 38 -2.62 -3.96 -6.91
C MET A 38 -2.54 -5.38 -7.45
N LYS A 39 -1.41 -5.76 -8.08
CA LYS A 39 -1.20 -7.11 -8.60
C LYS A 39 -1.22 -8.14 -7.47
N TYR A 40 -0.57 -7.82 -6.33
CA TYR A 40 -0.58 -8.67 -5.14
C TYR A 40 -2.00 -8.91 -4.62
N TYR A 41 -2.81 -7.87 -4.48
CA TYR A 41 -4.22 -8.00 -4.07
C TYR A 41 -5.04 -8.84 -5.06
N SER A 42 -4.73 -8.72 -6.35
CA SER A 42 -5.45 -9.45 -7.41
C SER A 42 -5.26 -10.96 -7.33
N GLU A 43 -4.10 -11.44 -6.88
CA GLU A 43 -3.85 -12.88 -6.69
C GLU A 43 -4.74 -13.50 -5.60
N PHE A 44 -5.29 -12.67 -4.70
CA PHE A 44 -6.29 -13.08 -3.71
C PHE A 44 -7.74 -12.81 -4.13
N GLY A 45 -7.96 -12.40 -5.40
CA GLY A 45 -9.30 -12.15 -5.95
C GLY A 45 -9.86 -10.75 -5.66
N PHE A 46 -9.04 -9.80 -5.20
CA PHE A 46 -9.46 -8.41 -4.98
C PHE A 46 -9.10 -7.56 -6.19
N HIS A 47 -10.10 -7.18 -7.00
CA HIS A 47 -9.90 -6.47 -8.27
C HIS A 47 -10.58 -5.09 -8.33
N ASP A 48 -11.29 -4.65 -7.29
CA ASP A 48 -12.00 -3.36 -7.22
C ASP A 48 -11.23 -2.40 -6.30
N PHE A 49 -10.55 -1.43 -6.90
CA PHE A 49 -9.64 -0.51 -6.24
C PHE A 49 -10.21 0.90 -6.17
N VAL A 50 -10.07 1.55 -5.01
CA VAL A 50 -10.34 2.98 -4.81
C VAL A 50 -9.04 3.64 -4.38
N ILE A 51 -8.46 4.48 -5.22
CA ILE A 51 -7.15 5.09 -4.99
C ILE A 51 -7.34 6.54 -4.57
N CYS A 52 -6.90 6.87 -3.35
CA CYS A 52 -6.94 8.21 -2.79
C CYS A 52 -5.77 9.03 -3.34
N LEU A 53 -6.05 9.97 -4.24
CA LEU A 53 -5.05 10.81 -4.89
C LEU A 53 -4.93 12.19 -4.24
N GLY A 54 -3.78 12.83 -4.44
CA GLY A 54 -3.48 14.19 -4.00
C GLY A 54 -2.32 14.75 -4.81
N TYR A 55 -1.11 14.71 -4.25
CA TYR A 55 0.07 15.23 -4.93
C TYR A 55 0.30 14.54 -6.29
N LYS A 56 0.50 15.36 -7.34
CA LYS A 56 0.72 14.90 -8.73
C LYS A 56 -0.28 13.83 -9.20
N GLN A 57 -1.52 13.95 -8.81
CA GLN A 57 -2.58 12.99 -9.15
C GLN A 57 -2.73 12.72 -10.65
N TYR A 58 -2.38 13.69 -11.49
CA TYR A 58 -2.46 13.56 -12.94
C TYR A 58 -1.56 12.43 -13.48
N VAL A 59 -0.36 12.21 -12.89
CA VAL A 59 0.55 11.13 -13.29
C VAL A 59 -0.10 9.75 -13.08
N VAL A 60 -0.83 9.58 -11.99
CA VAL A 60 -1.57 8.33 -11.71
C VAL A 60 -2.75 8.19 -12.67
N LYS A 61 -3.47 9.28 -12.95
CA LYS A 61 -4.60 9.29 -13.89
C LYS A 61 -4.15 8.96 -15.31
N GLU A 62 -3.06 9.56 -15.79
CA GLU A 62 -2.47 9.26 -17.09
C GLU A 62 -2.06 7.80 -17.21
N PHE A 63 -1.38 7.26 -16.19
CA PHE A 63 -0.99 5.84 -16.15
C PHE A 63 -2.19 4.91 -16.37
N PHE A 64 -3.33 5.15 -15.72
CA PHE A 64 -4.51 4.31 -15.90
C PHE A 64 -5.30 4.62 -17.17
N ALA A 65 -5.30 5.86 -17.64
CA ALA A 65 -5.97 6.23 -18.88
C ALA A 65 -5.36 5.53 -20.10
N ASP A 66 -4.02 5.39 -20.12
CA ASP A 66 -3.28 4.79 -21.20
C ASP A 66 -2.89 3.32 -20.93
N TYR A 67 -3.30 2.78 -19.79
CA TYR A 67 -2.88 1.46 -19.31
C TYR A 67 -3.09 0.34 -20.36
N PHE A 68 -4.26 0.31 -21.00
CA PHE A 68 -4.57 -0.69 -22.01
C PHE A 68 -3.72 -0.56 -23.26
N LEU A 69 -3.34 0.66 -23.64
CA LEU A 69 -2.45 0.89 -24.79
C LEU A 69 -1.05 0.32 -24.55
N HIS A 70 -0.52 0.51 -23.33
CA HIS A 70 0.79 0.00 -22.94
C HIS A 70 0.84 -1.51 -22.72
N THR A 71 -0.32 -2.16 -22.60
CA THR A 71 -0.43 -3.59 -22.36
C THR A 71 -1.04 -4.36 -23.52
N SER A 72 -1.23 -3.71 -24.67
CA SER A 72 -1.90 -4.29 -25.85
C SER A 72 -1.07 -4.09 -27.12
N ASP A 73 -1.27 -4.95 -28.10
CA ASP A 73 -0.82 -4.71 -29.46
C ASP A 73 -1.84 -3.82 -30.17
N VAL A 74 -1.40 -2.69 -30.70
CA VAL A 74 -2.29 -1.65 -31.25
C VAL A 74 -1.82 -1.20 -32.62
N THR A 75 -2.73 -1.08 -33.58
CA THR A 75 -2.53 -0.41 -34.85
C THR A 75 -3.19 0.96 -34.84
N PHE A 76 -2.43 2.01 -35.13
CA PHE A 76 -2.94 3.35 -35.37
C PHE A 76 -2.96 3.64 -36.87
N ASP A 77 -4.12 3.74 -37.48
CA ASP A 77 -4.33 4.22 -38.82
C ASP A 77 -4.50 5.74 -38.78
N LEU A 78 -3.39 6.45 -38.91
CA LEU A 78 -3.36 7.90 -38.82
C LEU A 78 -4.08 8.59 -39.99
N ALA A 79 -4.12 7.95 -41.16
CA ALA A 79 -4.82 8.49 -42.32
C ALA A 79 -6.34 8.53 -42.15
N ASN A 80 -6.89 7.53 -41.49
CA ASN A 80 -8.33 7.38 -41.26
C ASN A 80 -8.76 7.70 -39.83
N ASN A 81 -7.83 8.14 -38.97
CA ASN A 81 -8.05 8.41 -37.54
C ASN A 81 -8.75 7.24 -36.82
N ARG A 82 -8.22 6.03 -36.97
CA ARG A 82 -8.73 4.80 -36.41
C ARG A 82 -7.67 4.13 -35.54
N MET A 83 -8.12 3.45 -34.50
CA MET A 83 -7.32 2.61 -33.63
C MET A 83 -7.94 1.21 -33.58
N GLU A 84 -7.09 0.20 -33.70
CA GLU A 84 -7.47 -1.22 -33.57
C GLU A 84 -6.58 -1.88 -32.51
N VAL A 85 -7.20 -2.48 -31.50
CA VAL A 85 -6.53 -3.21 -30.43
C VAL A 85 -6.60 -4.70 -30.76
N HIS A 86 -5.44 -5.35 -30.96
CA HIS A 86 -5.38 -6.75 -31.39
C HIS A 86 -5.41 -7.72 -30.20
N ASN A 87 -4.60 -7.46 -29.19
CA ASN A 87 -4.52 -8.27 -27.98
C ASN A 87 -4.62 -7.34 -26.76
N ASN A 88 -5.55 -7.64 -25.88
CA ASN A 88 -5.68 -6.91 -24.61
C ASN A 88 -5.21 -7.82 -23.48
N TYR A 89 -4.14 -7.41 -22.84
CA TYR A 89 -3.54 -8.13 -21.72
C TYR A 89 -3.60 -7.33 -20.41
N SER A 90 -4.50 -6.36 -20.32
CA SER A 90 -4.70 -5.60 -19.09
C SER A 90 -5.22 -6.51 -17.98
N GLU A 91 -4.81 -6.24 -16.77
CA GLU A 91 -5.37 -6.87 -15.59
C GLU A 91 -6.88 -6.56 -15.46
N PRO A 92 -7.68 -7.48 -14.89
CA PRO A 92 -9.13 -7.32 -14.77
C PRO A 92 -9.49 -6.36 -13.62
N TRP A 93 -8.83 -5.20 -13.56
CA TRP A 93 -9.03 -4.23 -12.49
C TRP A 93 -10.16 -3.27 -12.80
N LYS A 94 -10.96 -3.00 -11.77
CA LYS A 94 -11.82 -1.84 -11.71
C LYS A 94 -11.16 -0.81 -10.81
N VAL A 95 -10.84 0.36 -11.36
CA VAL A 95 -10.07 1.39 -10.67
C VAL A 95 -10.86 2.68 -10.57
N THR A 96 -11.11 3.15 -9.36
CA THR A 96 -11.71 4.45 -9.08
C THR A 96 -10.62 5.37 -8.54
N LEU A 97 -10.33 6.45 -9.27
CA LEU A 97 -9.31 7.44 -8.93
C LEU A 97 -10.00 8.66 -8.31
N VAL A 98 -9.83 8.84 -6.99
CA VAL A 98 -10.51 9.91 -6.25
C VAL A 98 -9.55 11.02 -5.91
N ASP A 99 -9.82 12.25 -6.33
CA ASP A 99 -9.12 13.43 -5.84
C ASP A 99 -9.55 13.69 -4.40
N THR A 100 -8.67 13.35 -3.47
CA THR A 100 -8.90 13.55 -2.04
C THR A 100 -8.25 14.82 -1.50
N GLY A 101 -7.75 15.69 -2.38
CA GLY A 101 -7.13 16.97 -2.02
C GLY A 101 -5.63 16.87 -1.73
N LEU A 102 -4.91 17.97 -1.97
CA LEU A 102 -3.45 18.03 -1.79
C LEU A 102 -3.05 17.96 -0.32
N ASN A 103 -3.71 18.76 0.52
CA ASN A 103 -3.35 18.96 1.93
C ASN A 103 -4.15 18.09 2.91
N THR A 104 -4.97 17.19 2.39
CA THR A 104 -5.81 16.28 3.20
C THR A 104 -4.95 15.22 3.86
N MET A 105 -5.13 15.01 5.16
CA MET A 105 -4.44 13.98 5.94
C MET A 105 -5.04 12.59 5.67
N THR A 106 -4.39 11.54 6.17
CA THR A 106 -4.74 10.14 5.89
C THR A 106 -6.20 9.79 6.24
N GLY A 107 -6.68 10.19 7.41
CA GLY A 107 -8.06 10.00 7.83
C GLY A 107 -9.05 10.80 6.99
N GLY A 108 -8.71 12.05 6.65
CA GLY A 108 -9.52 12.87 5.75
C GLY A 108 -9.68 12.23 4.36
N ARG A 109 -8.59 11.62 3.82
CA ARG A 109 -8.68 10.89 2.54
C ARG A 109 -9.63 9.70 2.63
N VAL A 110 -9.53 8.93 3.72
CA VAL A 110 -10.46 7.81 3.97
C VAL A 110 -11.89 8.35 4.11
N LYS A 111 -12.11 9.46 4.80
CA LYS A 111 -13.44 10.08 4.91
C LYS A 111 -14.05 10.45 3.54
N ARG A 112 -13.24 11.03 2.66
CA ARG A 112 -13.69 11.49 1.34
C ARG A 112 -14.09 10.37 0.39
N ILE A 113 -13.58 9.14 0.61
CA ILE A 113 -13.94 8.00 -0.25
C ILE A 113 -15.16 7.22 0.24
N GLN A 114 -15.79 7.63 1.33
CA GLN A 114 -16.99 6.98 1.88
C GLN A 114 -18.08 6.73 0.83
N PRO A 115 -18.42 7.68 -0.09
CA PRO A 115 -19.43 7.45 -1.12
C PRO A 115 -19.11 6.32 -2.11
N TYR A 116 -17.83 5.94 -2.24
CA TYR A 116 -17.38 4.90 -3.15
C TYR A 116 -17.29 3.52 -2.48
N ILE A 117 -17.36 3.45 -1.14
CA ILE A 117 -17.20 2.19 -0.38
C ILE A 117 -18.53 1.46 -0.25
N GLY A 118 -19.60 2.16 0.08
CA GLY A 118 -20.88 1.55 0.43
C GLY A 118 -20.90 1.03 1.86
N ASN A 119 -21.69 -0.04 2.09
CA ASN A 119 -21.93 -0.60 3.43
C ASN A 119 -21.20 -1.93 3.68
N GLU A 120 -20.20 -2.25 2.85
CA GLU A 120 -19.46 -3.50 2.96
C GLU A 120 -18.08 -3.26 3.59
N PRO A 121 -17.52 -4.23 4.30
CA PRO A 121 -16.14 -4.17 4.73
C PRO A 121 -15.19 -3.93 3.55
N PHE A 122 -14.13 -3.19 3.77
CA PHE A 122 -13.13 -2.87 2.77
C PHE A 122 -11.71 -3.03 3.30
N MET A 123 -10.77 -3.25 2.40
CA MET A 123 -9.35 -3.25 2.73
C MET A 123 -8.77 -1.84 2.58
N LEU A 124 -7.80 -1.50 3.42
CA LEU A 124 -7.05 -0.26 3.36
C LEU A 124 -5.56 -0.56 3.41
N THR A 125 -4.78 0.05 2.52
CA THR A 125 -3.32 -0.02 2.55
C THR A 125 -2.68 1.29 2.11
N TYR A 126 -1.38 1.41 2.40
CA TYR A 126 -0.56 2.53 1.92
C TYR A 126 -0.03 2.22 0.52
N GLY A 127 0.16 3.27 -0.29
CA GLY A 127 0.59 3.16 -1.68
C GLY A 127 2.10 3.00 -1.88
N ASP A 128 2.84 2.60 -0.84
CA ASP A 128 4.30 2.57 -0.82
C ASP A 128 4.91 1.35 -0.12
N GLY A 129 4.09 0.39 0.31
CA GLY A 129 4.53 -0.81 1.01
C GLY A 129 4.12 -2.10 0.32
N VAL A 130 5.05 -3.03 0.23
CA VAL A 130 4.82 -4.40 -0.28
C VAL A 130 5.06 -5.44 0.82
N SER A 131 4.31 -6.53 0.75
CA SER A 131 4.37 -7.62 1.75
C SER A 131 3.95 -8.94 1.12
N ASN A 132 4.23 -10.03 1.81
CA ASN A 132 3.67 -11.35 1.49
C ASN A 132 2.61 -11.81 2.52
N VAL A 133 1.90 -10.86 3.11
CA VAL A 133 0.79 -11.14 4.04
C VAL A 133 -0.34 -11.89 3.34
N ASP A 134 -0.84 -12.96 3.95
CA ASP A 134 -2.01 -13.68 3.43
C ASP A 134 -3.28 -12.83 3.60
N LEU A 135 -3.69 -12.19 2.49
CA LEU A 135 -4.85 -11.29 2.47
C LEU A 135 -6.18 -12.02 2.68
N LYS A 136 -6.25 -13.31 2.33
CA LYS A 136 -7.43 -14.11 2.59
C LYS A 136 -7.54 -14.43 4.07
N ALA A 137 -6.45 -14.90 4.68
CA ALA A 137 -6.40 -15.15 6.12
C ALA A 137 -6.69 -13.87 6.92
N LEU A 138 -6.17 -12.71 6.50
CA LEU A 138 -6.45 -11.41 7.09
C LEU A 138 -7.96 -11.07 7.04
N ALA A 139 -8.59 -11.25 5.86
CA ALA A 139 -10.02 -10.99 5.69
C ALA A 139 -10.90 -11.95 6.51
N ASP A 140 -10.52 -13.22 6.57
CA ASP A 140 -11.26 -14.23 7.35
C ASP A 140 -11.08 -14.00 8.86
N PHE A 141 -9.89 -13.60 9.30
CA PHE A 141 -9.65 -13.17 10.69
C PHE A 141 -10.51 -11.96 11.06
N HIS A 142 -10.59 -10.95 10.21
CA HIS A 142 -11.45 -9.79 10.44
C HIS A 142 -12.92 -10.19 10.64
N LYS A 143 -13.45 -11.04 9.78
CA LYS A 143 -14.84 -11.53 9.90
C LYS A 143 -15.08 -12.30 11.20
N SER A 144 -14.06 -13.02 11.70
CA SER A 144 -14.21 -13.91 12.87
C SER A 144 -14.43 -13.19 14.19
N HIS A 145 -13.94 -11.95 14.34
CA HIS A 145 -13.98 -11.24 15.63
C HIS A 145 -15.04 -10.14 15.71
N GLY A 146 -15.66 -9.73 14.60
CA GLY A 146 -16.77 -8.77 14.58
C GLY A 146 -16.41 -7.36 15.08
N LYS A 147 -15.12 -6.95 15.04
CA LYS A 147 -14.68 -5.60 15.41
C LYS A 147 -14.57 -4.72 14.17
N ILE A 148 -14.51 -3.40 14.41
CA ILE A 148 -14.50 -2.40 13.32
C ILE A 148 -13.21 -2.46 12.51
N ALA A 149 -12.07 -2.73 13.12
CA ALA A 149 -10.77 -2.68 12.46
C ALA A 149 -9.91 -3.93 12.74
N THR A 150 -9.23 -4.40 11.71
CA THR A 150 -8.08 -5.30 11.79
C THR A 150 -6.88 -4.62 11.17
N ILE A 151 -5.76 -4.59 11.88
CA ILE A 151 -4.50 -4.02 11.42
C ILE A 151 -3.44 -5.12 11.33
N THR A 152 -2.74 -5.20 10.23
CA THR A 152 -1.56 -6.07 10.14
C THR A 152 -0.42 -5.46 10.94
N THR A 153 0.12 -6.23 11.89
CA THR A 153 1.28 -5.84 12.67
C THR A 153 2.50 -6.64 12.25
N VAL A 154 3.64 -5.96 12.15
CA VAL A 154 4.92 -6.54 11.78
C VAL A 154 5.98 -6.18 12.81
N ASN A 155 6.94 -7.09 13.01
CA ASN A 155 8.12 -6.84 13.81
C ASN A 155 9.29 -6.51 12.87
N LEU A 156 9.82 -5.28 12.94
CA LEU A 156 10.97 -4.89 12.12
C LEU A 156 12.30 -5.32 12.74
N GLY A 157 12.28 -5.90 13.93
CA GLY A 157 13.48 -6.12 14.73
C GLY A 157 14.16 -4.80 15.16
N GLN A 158 15.04 -4.85 16.10
CA GLN A 158 15.95 -3.73 16.37
C GLN A 158 17.18 -3.85 15.48
N SER A 159 17.58 -2.73 14.85
CA SER A 159 18.77 -2.69 14.00
C SER A 159 20.07 -2.51 14.78
N LYS A 160 20.00 -2.30 16.09
CA LYS A 160 21.14 -1.97 16.98
C LYS A 160 21.01 -2.70 18.30
N GLY A 161 22.13 -2.93 18.96
CA GLY A 161 22.18 -3.48 20.31
C GLY A 161 21.45 -2.61 21.33
N VAL A 162 20.92 -3.23 22.38
CA VAL A 162 20.18 -2.58 23.47
C VAL A 162 21.14 -2.31 24.63
N LEU A 163 21.13 -1.09 25.11
CA LEU A 163 21.87 -0.65 26.29
C LEU A 163 20.90 -0.45 27.45
N ASN A 164 21.26 -0.94 28.61
CA ASN A 164 20.62 -0.54 29.86
C ASN A 164 21.58 0.37 30.62
N ILE A 165 21.13 1.60 30.92
CA ILE A 165 21.96 2.67 31.50
C ILE A 165 21.30 3.09 32.81
N ASP A 166 22.11 3.29 33.87
CA ASP A 166 21.63 3.84 35.16
C ASP A 166 21.57 5.36 35.15
N ASP A 167 21.08 5.93 36.27
CA ASP A 167 20.92 7.37 36.45
C ASP A 167 22.25 8.15 36.51
N ASN A 168 23.39 7.45 36.54
CA ASN A 168 24.73 8.00 36.53
C ASN A 168 25.47 7.78 35.20
N ASP A 169 24.73 7.53 34.13
CA ASP A 169 25.22 7.25 32.76
C ASP A 169 26.13 5.98 32.66
N SER A 170 26.10 5.09 33.66
CA SER A 170 26.84 3.83 33.60
C SER A 170 26.07 2.80 32.81
N VAL A 171 26.75 2.12 31.86
CA VAL A 171 26.17 1.01 31.10
C VAL A 171 26.12 -0.22 31.97
N LEU A 172 24.92 -0.59 32.45
CA LEU A 172 24.71 -1.76 33.29
C LEU A 172 24.70 -3.06 32.50
N SER A 173 24.21 -3.03 31.27
CA SER A 173 24.28 -4.17 30.35
C SER A 173 24.26 -3.72 28.89
N PHE A 174 24.94 -4.49 28.07
CA PHE A 174 24.84 -4.42 26.61
C PHE A 174 24.38 -5.79 26.12
N ARG A 175 23.37 -5.79 25.25
CA ARG A 175 22.90 -7.00 24.61
C ARG A 175 22.83 -6.74 23.11
N GLU A 176 23.42 -7.64 22.32
CA GLU A 176 23.25 -7.63 20.86
C GLU A 176 21.75 -7.80 20.54
N LYS A 177 21.35 -7.29 19.40
CA LYS A 177 19.96 -7.35 18.92
C LYS A 177 19.43 -8.78 18.93
N ASP A 178 18.19 -8.94 19.36
CA ASP A 178 17.38 -10.14 19.20
C ASP A 178 16.18 -9.80 18.29
N ASP A 179 15.79 -10.74 17.43
CA ASP A 179 14.65 -10.55 16.52
C ASP A 179 13.33 -10.30 17.28
N ASN A 180 13.27 -10.65 18.56
CA ASN A 180 12.14 -10.39 19.44
C ASN A 180 12.17 -9.02 20.13
N ASP A 181 13.24 -8.25 20.01
CA ASP A 181 13.40 -6.93 20.63
C ASP A 181 12.67 -5.80 19.93
N GLY A 182 12.07 -6.06 18.76
CA GLY A 182 11.36 -5.06 17.98
C GLY A 182 9.96 -4.78 18.52
N ALA A 183 9.59 -3.52 18.57
CA ALA A 183 8.19 -3.17 18.76
C ALA A 183 7.36 -3.60 17.54
N LEU A 184 6.16 -4.11 17.79
CA LEU A 184 5.18 -4.33 16.72
C LEU A 184 4.75 -2.98 16.17
N ILE A 185 4.81 -2.83 14.87
CA ILE A 185 4.40 -1.60 14.18
C ILE A 185 3.21 -1.88 13.25
N ASN A 186 2.54 -0.80 12.87
CA ASN A 186 1.52 -0.81 11.84
C ASN A 186 2.15 -1.13 10.47
N GLY A 187 1.84 -2.30 9.92
CA GLY A 187 2.29 -2.77 8.60
C GLY A 187 1.38 -2.34 7.44
N GLY A 188 0.32 -1.58 7.70
CA GLY A 188 -0.73 -1.37 6.70
C GLY A 188 -1.58 -2.64 6.54
N PHE A 189 -2.07 -2.91 5.31
CA PHE A 189 -2.88 -4.11 5.02
C PHE A 189 -3.97 -4.34 6.07
N MET A 190 -4.91 -3.40 6.13
CA MET A 190 -5.99 -3.39 7.12
C MET A 190 -7.28 -3.91 6.50
N VAL A 191 -8.19 -4.38 7.35
CA VAL A 191 -9.60 -4.59 6.99
C VAL A 191 -10.46 -3.77 7.95
N LEU A 192 -11.38 -3.01 7.38
CA LEU A 192 -12.20 -2.04 8.09
C LEU A 192 -13.67 -2.25 7.76
N ASN A 193 -14.53 -2.18 8.77
CA ASN A 193 -15.96 -2.06 8.59
C ASN A 193 -16.36 -0.60 8.35
N PRO A 194 -17.49 -0.32 7.68
CA PRO A 194 -17.95 1.05 7.38
C PRO A 194 -18.12 1.94 8.60
N GLU A 195 -18.33 1.38 9.78
CA GLU A 195 -18.43 2.12 11.07
C GLU A 195 -17.15 2.93 11.36
N VAL A 196 -16.02 2.60 10.74
CA VAL A 196 -14.78 3.39 10.85
C VAL A 196 -14.99 4.85 10.42
N PHE A 197 -15.92 5.14 9.52
CA PHE A 197 -16.21 6.51 9.08
C PHE A 197 -16.77 7.42 10.18
N GLU A 198 -17.30 6.87 11.27
CA GLU A 198 -17.76 7.60 12.45
C GLU A 198 -16.60 8.14 13.30
N TYR A 199 -15.41 7.58 13.13
CA TYR A 199 -14.18 8.01 13.79
C TYR A 199 -13.43 9.11 13.02
N LEU A 200 -13.87 9.41 11.79
CA LEU A 200 -13.21 10.37 10.91
C LEU A 200 -14.00 11.68 10.87
N LYS A 201 -13.35 12.78 11.22
CA LYS A 201 -14.01 14.11 11.34
C LYS A 201 -13.96 14.87 10.01
N ASP A 202 -12.77 15.25 9.60
CA ASP A 202 -12.51 16.16 8.49
C ASP A 202 -11.16 15.91 7.80
N ASP A 203 -10.78 16.82 6.92
CA ASP A 203 -9.53 16.73 6.13
C ASP A 203 -8.25 16.77 6.98
N THR A 204 -8.31 17.30 8.20
CA THR A 204 -7.16 17.40 9.11
C THR A 204 -6.95 16.13 9.92
N THR A 205 -7.88 15.18 9.84
CA THR A 205 -7.82 13.92 10.58
C THR A 205 -6.67 13.06 10.09
N VAL A 206 -5.75 12.74 10.99
CA VAL A 206 -4.69 11.75 10.79
C VAL A 206 -5.20 10.39 11.26
N PHE A 207 -5.34 9.42 10.35
CA PHE A 207 -5.95 8.12 10.64
C PHE A 207 -5.20 7.37 11.75
N GLU A 208 -3.88 7.48 11.75
CA GLU A 208 -2.95 6.78 12.65
C GLU A 208 -2.89 7.39 14.08
N ARG A 209 -3.66 8.44 14.35
CA ARG A 209 -3.76 9.10 15.66
C ARG A 209 -5.12 8.85 16.31
N GLU A 210 -5.87 9.91 16.57
CA GLU A 210 -7.15 9.85 17.28
C GLU A 210 -8.09 8.72 16.80
N PRO A 211 -8.31 8.48 15.50
CA PRO A 211 -9.16 7.38 15.06
C PRO A 211 -8.68 6.00 15.54
N MET A 212 -7.40 5.69 15.31
CA MET A 212 -6.84 4.40 15.75
C MET A 212 -6.76 4.29 17.28
N GLU A 213 -6.38 5.37 17.98
CA GLU A 213 -6.33 5.42 19.42
C GLU A 213 -7.71 5.16 20.04
N ARG A 214 -8.77 5.76 19.50
CA ARG A 214 -10.15 5.52 19.94
C ARG A 214 -10.61 4.11 19.63
N LEU A 215 -10.39 3.59 18.44
CA LEU A 215 -10.70 2.21 18.07
C LEU A 215 -10.03 1.21 19.03
N ALA A 216 -8.77 1.47 19.40
CA ALA A 216 -8.04 0.64 20.35
C ALA A 216 -8.63 0.74 21.77
N ALA A 217 -8.86 1.96 22.26
CA ALA A 217 -9.42 2.21 23.60
C ALA A 217 -10.82 1.62 23.77
N GLU A 218 -11.64 1.66 22.72
CA GLU A 218 -13.00 1.11 22.68
C GLU A 218 -13.01 -0.42 22.40
N GLY A 219 -11.84 -1.07 22.28
CA GLY A 219 -11.72 -2.50 22.00
C GLY A 219 -12.26 -2.90 20.63
N GLN A 220 -12.29 -1.96 19.66
CA GLN A 220 -12.80 -2.14 18.31
C GLN A 220 -11.71 -2.43 17.27
N MET A 221 -10.46 -2.64 17.70
CA MET A 221 -9.34 -2.96 16.83
C MET A 221 -8.67 -4.27 17.26
N LYS A 222 -8.32 -5.10 16.26
CA LYS A 222 -7.55 -6.34 16.43
C LYS A 222 -6.28 -6.31 15.61
N SER A 223 -5.24 -6.93 16.15
CA SER A 223 -3.95 -7.12 15.50
C SER A 223 -3.93 -8.49 14.78
N PHE A 224 -3.53 -8.48 13.51
CA PHE A 224 -3.18 -9.67 12.74
C PHE A 224 -1.65 -9.68 12.60
N TYR A 225 -0.98 -10.55 13.33
CA TYR A 225 0.48 -10.63 13.31
C TYR A 225 1.00 -11.29 12.04
N HIS A 226 1.91 -10.62 11.36
CA HIS A 226 2.60 -11.10 10.17
C HIS A 226 4.10 -11.20 10.42
N SER A 227 4.64 -12.41 10.37
CA SER A 227 6.08 -12.71 10.57
C SER A 227 6.87 -12.80 9.26
N GLY A 228 6.19 -12.65 8.12
CA GLY A 228 6.82 -12.77 6.81
C GLY A 228 7.45 -11.46 6.32
N PHE A 229 7.65 -11.37 5.03
CA PHE A 229 8.25 -10.20 4.40
C PHE A 229 7.29 -8.99 4.43
N TRP A 230 7.84 -7.87 4.83
CA TRP A 230 7.22 -6.55 4.73
C TRP A 230 8.28 -5.48 4.49
N GLN A 231 8.02 -4.56 3.57
CA GLN A 231 8.94 -3.45 3.29
C GLN A 231 8.17 -2.25 2.73
N CYS A 232 8.33 -1.08 3.35
CA CYS A 232 7.95 0.19 2.75
C CYS A 232 9.10 0.77 1.92
N MET A 233 8.76 1.68 1.01
CA MET A 233 9.72 2.39 0.14
C MET A 233 9.78 3.86 0.55
N ASP A 234 10.26 4.17 1.76
CA ASP A 234 10.35 5.54 2.28
C ASP A 234 11.60 6.29 1.82
N THR A 235 12.66 5.56 1.51
CA THR A 235 13.98 6.08 1.17
C THR A 235 14.54 5.46 -0.11
N GLN A 236 15.52 6.11 -0.73
CA GLN A 236 16.26 5.52 -1.86
C GLN A 236 16.92 4.18 -1.52
N ARG A 237 17.39 4.01 -0.28
CA ARG A 237 17.97 2.74 0.17
C ARG A 237 16.94 1.60 0.10
N GLU A 238 15.73 1.87 0.53
CA GLU A 238 14.62 0.89 0.50
C GLU A 238 14.18 0.61 -0.93
N MET A 239 14.10 1.63 -1.78
CA MET A 239 13.84 1.46 -3.21
C MET A 239 14.89 0.53 -3.85
N LYS A 240 16.18 0.80 -3.64
CA LYS A 240 17.26 -0.05 -4.17
C LYS A 240 17.21 -1.49 -3.63
N LYS A 241 16.79 -1.67 -2.37
CA LYS A 241 16.58 -2.99 -1.78
C LYS A 241 15.45 -3.75 -2.48
N LEU A 242 14.31 -3.09 -2.71
CA LEU A 242 13.19 -3.69 -3.44
C LEU A 242 13.56 -4.02 -4.89
N GLU A 243 14.27 -3.11 -5.57
CA GLU A 243 14.77 -3.34 -6.93
C GLU A 243 15.71 -4.55 -7.00
N ALA A 244 16.66 -4.66 -6.05
CA ALA A 244 17.58 -5.80 -5.99
C ALA A 244 16.83 -7.14 -5.78
N LEU A 245 15.82 -7.16 -4.92
CA LEU A 245 14.96 -8.34 -4.71
C LEU A 245 14.21 -8.72 -6.00
N TRP A 246 13.70 -7.73 -6.73
CA TRP A 246 13.02 -7.96 -8.00
C TRP A 246 13.97 -8.52 -9.05
N GLN A 247 15.11 -7.89 -9.27
CA GLN A 247 16.10 -8.28 -10.27
C GLN A 247 16.68 -9.67 -10.02
N SER A 248 16.83 -10.05 -8.75
CA SER A 248 17.30 -11.40 -8.38
C SER A 248 16.25 -12.50 -8.53
N GLY A 249 15.00 -12.14 -8.86
CA GLY A 249 13.88 -13.09 -8.90
C GLY A 249 13.38 -13.56 -7.53
N ASN A 250 13.86 -12.95 -6.44
CA ASN A 250 13.55 -13.34 -5.05
C ASN A 250 12.60 -12.34 -4.35
N ALA A 251 11.80 -11.58 -5.10
CA ALA A 251 10.82 -10.65 -4.55
C ALA A 251 9.68 -11.40 -3.83
N PRO A 252 9.60 -11.39 -2.47
CA PRO A 252 8.65 -12.24 -1.74
C PRO A 252 7.17 -11.87 -1.96
N TRP A 253 6.90 -10.64 -2.41
CA TRP A 253 5.55 -10.18 -2.77
C TRP A 253 5.12 -10.58 -4.18
N LYS A 254 6.06 -11.05 -5.03
CA LYS A 254 5.76 -11.51 -6.39
C LYS A 254 5.27 -12.96 -6.36
N ILE A 255 4.00 -13.15 -6.09
CA ILE A 255 3.36 -14.47 -6.03
C ILE A 255 2.67 -14.88 -7.34
N TRP A 256 2.50 -13.92 -8.26
CA TRP A 256 1.92 -14.18 -9.59
C TRP A 256 2.94 -14.78 -10.55
N LYS A 257 2.44 -15.51 -11.53
CA LYS A 257 3.23 -16.00 -12.65
C LYS A 257 3.32 -14.91 -13.73
N ASP A 258 4.49 -14.76 -14.32
CA ASP A 258 4.61 -13.93 -15.51
C ASP A 258 3.97 -14.69 -16.68
N ASP A 259 2.76 -14.31 -17.05
CA ASP A 259 2.04 -14.90 -18.18
C ASP A 259 2.65 -14.50 -19.54
N ARG A 260 3.71 -13.72 -19.52
CA ARG A 260 4.43 -13.25 -20.70
C ARG A 260 5.92 -13.46 -20.56
N LYS A 261 6.44 -14.35 -21.37
CA LYS A 261 7.89 -14.56 -21.50
C LYS A 261 8.62 -13.41 -22.24
N ASP A 262 7.92 -12.44 -22.83
CA ASP A 262 8.48 -11.59 -23.86
C ASP A 262 8.32 -10.07 -23.70
N LEU A 263 7.81 -9.56 -22.59
CA LEU A 263 7.83 -8.11 -22.35
C LEU A 263 8.99 -7.72 -21.42
N LYS A 264 10.20 -7.74 -21.98
CA LYS A 264 11.25 -6.86 -21.46
C LYS A 264 10.96 -5.43 -21.96
N PRO A 265 11.12 -4.40 -21.08
CA PRO A 265 11.03 -3.01 -21.52
C PRO A 265 12.03 -2.68 -22.60
#